data_fe87d17309caf56ec8e836beb1ecea9c
#
_entry.id   fe87d17309caf56ec8e836beb1ecea9c
#
_cell.length_a   1.000
_cell.length_b   1.000
_cell.length_c   1.000
_cell.angle_alpha   90.00
_cell.angle_beta   90.00
_cell.angle_gamma   90.00
#
_symmetry.space_group_name_H-M   'P 1'
#
loop_
_entity.id
_entity.type
_entity.pdbx_description
1 polymer ?
#
loop_
_entity_poly.entity_id
_entity_poly.type
_entity_poly.pdbx_seq_one_letter_code
_entity_poly.pdbx_strand_id
1 'polypeptide(L)'
;MGYFVGRMTNPTRIAAALCAALLWAPAPFGSLDPAVAGPVVVSTEAAAPPATQPAAAPRGRAYLFRGALGPIFSRGMDSLTEKLENVGIPANVYEFTICPLIAERAIRDYREDPAPIILIGHSMGGLCAVKFAEMLEAEGIRASLVVAIDPAHVTPEVPLNVDRFINIFLAKDVLGGGDVKAKAGFRGHYASFDLSQHDEVLHINIEKNDTVQEQLVNKVLQLATAKAEGDPLPIRYVVPPHAPIELWDSGMAVFARPGDSMQSIAQAYHVPLWSIIQMNKGADRTPLVPGERVIVPRHLEPPLVAVSGQVPSRQ
;
A
#
# COMPACT_ATOMS: atom_id res chain seq x y z
N MET A 1 -14.32 -17.53 57.43
CA MET A 1 -13.45 -18.70 57.65
C MET A 1 -12.83 -19.01 56.27
N GLY A 2 -11.58 -18.84 55.94
CA GLY A 2 -10.35 -18.65 56.67
C GLY A 2 -9.29 -18.23 55.67
N TYR A 3 -8.44 -17.39 56.15
CA TYR A 3 -7.24 -16.84 55.51
C TYR A 3 -6.25 -17.90 55.01
N PHE A 4 -5.47 -17.59 53.92
CA PHE A 4 -4.02 -17.80 54.00
C PHE A 4 -3.29 -16.83 53.01
N VAL A 5 -2.43 -16.04 53.65
CA VAL A 5 -1.45 -15.11 53.09
C VAL A 5 -0.12 -15.89 52.94
N GLY A 6 0.57 -15.71 51.83
CA GLY A 6 1.94 -16.22 51.64
C GLY A 6 2.79 -15.20 50.91
N ARG A 7 3.53 -14.38 51.67
CA ARG A 7 4.68 -13.56 51.26
C ARG A 7 5.94 -14.45 51.30
N MET A 8 6.87 -14.23 50.36
CA MET A 8 8.35 -14.28 50.57
C MET A 8 9.02 -13.99 49.24
N THR A 9 9.66 -12.89 49.07
CA THR A 9 11.04 -12.40 49.38
C THR A 9 12.04 -12.63 48.24
N ASN A 10 12.55 -11.51 47.76
CA ASN A 10 13.69 -11.30 46.87
C ASN A 10 15.01 -11.78 47.51
N PRO A 11 16.01 -12.13 46.73
CA PRO A 11 17.32 -11.58 47.02
C PRO A 11 18.10 -11.04 45.82
N THR A 12 18.52 -9.81 45.99
CA THR A 12 19.64 -9.09 45.40
C THR A 12 20.89 -9.94 45.21
N ARG A 13 21.54 -9.86 44.04
CA ARG A 13 22.97 -10.19 43.90
C ARG A 13 23.68 -9.05 43.17
N ILE A 14 24.57 -8.46 43.92
CA ILE A 14 25.63 -7.52 43.56
C ILE A 14 26.72 -8.28 42.80
N ALA A 15 27.18 -7.73 41.68
CA ALA A 15 28.42 -8.19 41.06
C ALA A 15 29.34 -6.99 40.79
N ALA A 16 30.54 -7.12 41.30
CA ALA A 16 31.57 -6.11 41.44
C ALA A 16 32.24 -5.73 40.11
N ALA A 17 32.64 -4.47 40.03
CA ALA A 17 33.50 -3.90 39.00
C ALA A 17 34.98 -4.30 39.26
N LEU A 18 35.67 -4.76 38.22
CA LEU A 18 37.13 -4.89 38.21
C LEU A 18 37.71 -3.85 37.23
N CYS A 19 38.41 -2.86 37.80
CA CYS A 19 39.27 -1.92 37.10
C CYS A 19 40.59 -2.63 36.75
N ALA A 20 40.97 -2.67 35.47
CA ALA A 20 42.34 -3.02 35.04
C ALA A 20 43.04 -1.75 34.59
N ALA A 21 44.06 -1.33 35.35
CA ALA A 21 44.98 -0.26 35.00
C ALA A 21 46.03 -0.78 34.01
N LEU A 22 46.16 -0.14 32.85
CA LEU A 22 47.24 -0.38 31.89
C LEU A 22 48.33 0.68 32.09
N LEU A 23 49.50 0.21 32.44
CA LEU A 23 50.75 0.97 32.60
C LEU A 23 51.28 1.48 31.27
N TRP A 24 51.62 2.72 31.25
CA TRP A 24 52.27 3.43 30.14
C TRP A 24 53.80 3.28 30.25
N ALA A 25 54.44 2.72 29.22
CA ALA A 25 55.91 2.71 29.09
C ALA A 25 56.31 3.66 27.94
N PRO A 26 57.33 4.50 28.10
CA PRO A 26 57.80 5.37 27.03
C PRO A 26 58.78 4.62 26.11
N ALA A 27 58.60 4.76 24.79
CA ALA A 27 59.51 4.26 23.77
C ALA A 27 60.62 5.30 23.45
N PRO A 28 61.86 4.87 23.08
CA PRO A 28 62.98 5.76 22.84
C PRO A 28 62.91 6.41 21.47
N PHE A 29 63.43 7.67 21.42
CA PHE A 29 63.63 8.43 20.22
C PHE A 29 64.70 7.79 19.31
N GLY A 30 64.28 7.38 18.10
CA GLY A 30 65.18 6.99 17.02
C GLY A 30 65.33 8.12 15.99
N SER A 31 66.59 8.31 15.61
CA SER A 31 67.07 9.34 14.69
C SER A 31 66.42 9.36 13.32
N LEU A 32 66.11 10.57 12.82
CA LEU A 32 65.63 10.85 11.47
C LEU A 32 66.79 10.76 10.46
N ASP A 33 66.73 9.83 9.52
CA ASP A 33 67.48 9.89 8.26
C ASP A 33 66.58 10.49 7.15
N PRO A 34 67.10 11.37 6.30
CA PRO A 34 66.32 11.94 5.22
C PRO A 34 66.23 10.97 4.03
N ALA A 35 65.13 10.26 3.92
CA ALA A 35 64.86 9.44 2.74
C ALA A 35 64.35 10.29 1.58
N VAL A 36 65.01 10.16 0.45
CA VAL A 36 64.73 10.75 -0.86
C VAL A 36 63.33 10.38 -1.31
N ALA A 37 62.53 11.42 -1.60
CA ALA A 37 61.17 11.23 -2.14
C ALA A 37 61.23 10.79 -3.62
N GLY A 38 60.94 9.54 -3.86
CA GLY A 38 60.59 9.02 -5.18
C GLY A 38 59.12 9.33 -5.51
N PRO A 39 58.74 9.42 -6.81
CA PRO A 39 57.38 9.74 -7.20
C PRO A 39 56.40 8.66 -6.73
N VAL A 40 55.46 9.05 -5.88
CA VAL A 40 54.32 8.20 -5.49
C VAL A 40 53.37 8.11 -6.69
N VAL A 41 53.40 6.97 -7.38
CA VAL A 41 52.34 6.61 -8.33
C VAL A 41 51.10 6.27 -7.51
N VAL A 42 50.18 7.23 -7.39
CA VAL A 42 48.84 6.97 -6.84
C VAL A 42 48.08 6.20 -7.89
N SER A 43 48.05 4.89 -7.77
CA SER A 43 47.11 4.05 -8.49
C SER A 43 45.70 4.36 -7.93
N THR A 44 44.98 5.18 -8.66
CA THR A 44 43.54 5.34 -8.50
C THR A 44 42.90 4.02 -8.92
N GLU A 45 42.81 3.06 -8.02
CA GLU A 45 41.94 1.92 -8.17
C GLU A 45 40.52 2.47 -8.16
N ALA A 46 39.90 2.53 -9.36
CA ALA A 46 38.50 2.91 -9.52
C ALA A 46 37.68 1.92 -8.67
N ALA A 47 37.11 2.42 -7.58
CA ALA A 47 36.18 1.63 -6.78
C ALA A 47 35.09 1.11 -7.71
N ALA A 48 34.98 -0.22 -7.83
CA ALA A 48 33.89 -0.85 -8.56
C ALA A 48 32.56 -0.29 -8.00
N PRO A 49 31.59 0.03 -8.89
CA PRO A 49 30.28 0.48 -8.43
C PRO A 49 29.73 -0.54 -7.45
N PRO A 50 29.09 -0.11 -6.34
CA PRO A 50 28.52 -1.02 -5.36
C PRO A 50 27.62 -2.01 -6.10
N ALA A 51 27.90 -3.30 -5.92
CA ALA A 51 27.08 -4.35 -6.48
C ALA A 51 25.64 -4.08 -6.08
N THR A 52 24.77 -3.86 -7.07
CA THR A 52 23.34 -3.69 -6.86
C THR A 52 22.87 -4.94 -6.15
N GLN A 53 22.54 -4.84 -4.88
CA GLN A 53 21.93 -5.95 -4.16
C GLN A 53 20.70 -6.37 -4.95
N PRO A 54 20.52 -7.66 -5.27
CA PRO A 54 19.30 -8.12 -5.93
C PRO A 54 18.12 -7.64 -5.09
N ALA A 55 17.17 -6.97 -5.73
CA ALA A 55 15.96 -6.51 -5.08
C ALA A 55 15.37 -7.71 -4.30
N ALA A 56 15.10 -7.51 -3.02
CA ALA A 56 14.51 -8.58 -2.21
C ALA A 56 13.24 -9.06 -2.92
N ALA A 57 13.10 -10.38 -3.08
CA ALA A 57 11.94 -10.96 -3.75
C ALA A 57 10.66 -10.42 -3.11
N PRO A 58 9.64 -10.07 -3.91
CA PRO A 58 8.38 -9.56 -3.41
C PRO A 58 7.81 -10.51 -2.34
N ARG A 59 7.50 -9.97 -1.17
CA ARG A 59 6.88 -10.75 -0.09
C ARG A 59 5.39 -10.45 -0.06
N GLY A 60 4.58 -11.45 -0.30
CA GLY A 60 3.13 -11.34 -0.27
C GLY A 60 2.48 -12.57 -0.89
N ARG A 61 1.22 -12.81 -0.57
CA ARG A 61 0.40 -13.87 -1.18
C ARG A 61 -0.90 -13.26 -1.65
N ALA A 62 -1.19 -13.39 -2.94
CA ALA A 62 -2.40 -12.86 -3.55
C ALA A 62 -3.43 -13.98 -3.76
N TYR A 63 -4.62 -13.76 -3.24
CA TYR A 63 -5.79 -14.63 -3.39
C TYR A 63 -6.82 -13.90 -4.25
N LEU A 64 -7.05 -14.41 -5.44
CA LEU A 64 -7.98 -13.81 -6.38
C LEU A 64 -9.26 -14.66 -6.48
N PHE A 65 -10.41 -14.01 -6.64
CA PHE A 65 -11.70 -14.68 -6.67
C PHE A 65 -12.53 -14.25 -7.87
N ARG A 66 -12.96 -15.24 -8.68
CA ARG A 66 -13.88 -15.03 -9.77
C ARG A 66 -15.29 -14.76 -9.26
N GLY A 67 -16.08 -14.07 -10.07
CA GLY A 67 -17.51 -13.88 -9.85
C GLY A 67 -18.34 -15.13 -10.15
N ALA A 68 -19.67 -14.99 -10.13
CA ALA A 68 -20.57 -16.03 -10.55
C ALA A 68 -20.32 -16.40 -12.03
N LEU A 69 -20.39 -17.69 -12.36
CA LEU A 69 -20.03 -18.24 -13.68
C LEU A 69 -18.60 -17.85 -14.12
N GLY A 70 -17.68 -17.80 -13.15
CA GLY A 70 -16.30 -17.34 -13.26
C GLY A 70 -15.55 -17.81 -14.49
N PRO A 71 -15.53 -19.11 -14.84
CA PRO A 71 -14.80 -19.61 -16.01
C PRO A 71 -15.25 -18.99 -17.35
N ILE A 72 -16.45 -18.42 -17.40
CA ILE A 72 -17.02 -17.82 -18.61
C ILE A 72 -16.88 -16.31 -18.60
N PHE A 73 -17.24 -15.63 -17.49
CA PHE A 73 -17.40 -14.19 -17.45
C PHE A 73 -16.33 -13.45 -16.63
N SER A 74 -15.58 -14.12 -15.73
CA SER A 74 -14.55 -13.49 -14.90
C SER A 74 -13.11 -13.91 -15.25
N ARG A 75 -12.81 -14.12 -16.51
CA ARG A 75 -11.48 -14.55 -16.97
C ARG A 75 -10.40 -13.48 -16.83
N GLY A 76 -10.77 -12.22 -16.63
CA GLY A 76 -9.82 -11.17 -16.29
C GLY A 76 -9.12 -11.42 -14.97
N MET A 77 -9.75 -12.17 -14.05
CA MET A 77 -9.11 -12.57 -12.79
C MET A 77 -7.96 -13.57 -13.03
N ASP A 78 -8.07 -14.43 -14.05
CA ASP A 78 -6.98 -15.33 -14.46
C ASP A 78 -5.81 -14.51 -15.04
N SER A 79 -6.11 -13.57 -15.95
CA SER A 79 -5.11 -12.68 -16.54
C SER A 79 -4.39 -11.85 -15.48
N LEU A 80 -5.11 -11.32 -14.51
CA LEU A 80 -4.51 -10.57 -13.39
C LEU A 80 -3.62 -11.48 -12.53
N THR A 81 -4.02 -12.74 -12.31
CA THR A 81 -3.20 -13.73 -11.60
C THR A 81 -1.89 -13.97 -12.34
N GLU A 82 -1.94 -14.24 -13.65
CA GLU A 82 -0.75 -14.43 -14.48
C GLU A 82 0.17 -13.19 -14.45
N LYS A 83 -0.39 -11.99 -14.54
CA LYS A 83 0.39 -10.74 -14.45
C LYS A 83 1.12 -10.61 -13.10
N LEU A 84 0.47 -10.99 -11.99
CA LEU A 84 1.09 -10.97 -10.65
C LEU A 84 2.20 -12.02 -10.52
N GLU A 85 1.97 -13.23 -11.02
CA GLU A 85 2.98 -14.30 -11.02
C GLU A 85 4.20 -13.93 -11.86
N ASN A 86 3.99 -13.29 -13.01
CA ASN A 86 5.06 -12.84 -13.91
C ASN A 86 5.97 -11.79 -13.27
N VAL A 87 5.49 -11.04 -12.28
CA VAL A 87 6.28 -10.08 -11.51
C VAL A 87 6.79 -10.65 -10.18
N GLY A 88 6.63 -11.97 -9.96
CA GLY A 88 7.17 -12.70 -8.81
C GLY A 88 6.30 -12.64 -7.55
N ILE A 89 5.03 -12.28 -7.65
CA ILE A 89 4.06 -12.35 -6.56
C ILE A 89 3.36 -13.71 -6.58
N PRO A 90 3.48 -14.57 -5.55
CA PRO A 90 2.68 -15.78 -5.43
C PRO A 90 1.18 -15.45 -5.48
N ALA A 91 0.52 -15.87 -6.53
CA ALA A 91 -0.89 -15.56 -6.78
C ALA A 91 -1.67 -16.83 -7.16
N ASN A 92 -2.93 -16.90 -6.77
CA ASN A 92 -3.83 -17.99 -7.16
C ASN A 92 -5.24 -17.46 -7.35
N VAL A 93 -5.94 -17.93 -8.35
CA VAL A 93 -7.33 -17.60 -8.60
C VAL A 93 -8.26 -18.76 -8.24
N TYR A 94 -9.35 -18.45 -7.57
CA TYR A 94 -10.32 -19.40 -7.03
C TYR A 94 -11.76 -19.03 -7.42
N GLU A 95 -12.64 -20.01 -7.38
CA GLU A 95 -14.07 -19.75 -7.41
C GLU A 95 -14.53 -19.16 -6.06
N PHE A 96 -15.41 -18.18 -6.08
CA PHE A 96 -15.92 -17.54 -4.86
C PHE A 96 -16.61 -18.53 -3.90
N THR A 97 -17.15 -19.63 -4.42
CA THR A 97 -17.90 -20.64 -3.65
C THR A 97 -17.04 -21.36 -2.61
N ILE A 98 -15.72 -21.44 -2.80
CA ILE A 98 -14.79 -22.08 -1.87
C ILE A 98 -14.05 -21.07 -0.98
N CYS A 99 -14.52 -19.81 -0.96
CA CYS A 99 -13.91 -18.72 -0.21
C CYS A 99 -13.59 -19.06 1.25
N PRO A 100 -14.50 -19.62 2.07
CA PRO A 100 -14.19 -19.96 3.46
C PRO A 100 -13.04 -20.96 3.59
N LEU A 101 -13.01 -21.96 2.74
CA LEU A 101 -11.95 -22.97 2.73
C LEU A 101 -10.58 -22.37 2.43
N ILE A 102 -10.53 -21.45 1.47
CA ILE A 102 -9.29 -20.74 1.12
C ILE A 102 -8.84 -19.81 2.24
N ALA A 103 -9.78 -19.11 2.90
CA ALA A 103 -9.49 -18.26 4.05
C ALA A 103 -8.89 -19.06 5.23
N GLU A 104 -9.50 -20.19 5.59
CA GLU A 104 -8.98 -21.07 6.63
C GLU A 104 -7.57 -21.60 6.31
N ARG A 105 -7.32 -21.95 5.05
CA ARG A 105 -5.99 -22.37 4.61
C ARG A 105 -4.99 -21.21 4.73
N ALA A 106 -5.32 -20.03 4.24
CA ALA A 106 -4.45 -18.86 4.31
C ALA A 106 -4.12 -18.44 5.75
N ILE A 107 -5.08 -18.59 6.69
CA ILE A 107 -4.87 -18.36 8.13
C ILE A 107 -3.82 -19.34 8.67
N ARG A 108 -3.90 -20.63 8.32
CA ARG A 108 -2.89 -21.62 8.73
C ARG A 108 -1.51 -21.29 8.14
N ASP A 109 -1.47 -21.04 6.82
CA ASP A 109 -0.22 -20.70 6.11
C ASP A 109 0.43 -19.43 6.68
N TYR A 110 -0.38 -18.42 7.06
CA TYR A 110 0.10 -17.19 7.69
C TYR A 110 0.72 -17.42 9.07
N ARG A 111 0.16 -18.34 9.85
CA ARG A 111 0.70 -18.68 11.18
C ARG A 111 2.04 -19.40 11.10
N GLU A 112 2.28 -20.16 10.03
CA GLU A 112 3.54 -20.84 9.78
C GLU A 112 4.60 -19.91 9.17
N ASP A 113 4.20 -19.08 8.20
CA ASP A 113 5.08 -18.15 7.48
C ASP A 113 4.32 -16.83 7.20
N PRO A 114 4.39 -15.85 8.14
CA PRO A 114 3.70 -14.57 7.97
C PRO A 114 4.16 -13.80 6.74
N ALA A 115 3.22 -13.47 5.86
CA ALA A 115 3.44 -12.65 4.67
C ALA A 115 2.24 -11.74 4.42
N PRO A 116 2.40 -10.57 3.77
CA PRO A 116 1.28 -9.71 3.40
C PRO A 116 0.21 -10.48 2.64
N ILE A 117 -1.06 -10.35 3.06
CA ILE A 117 -2.21 -10.99 2.41
C ILE A 117 -2.89 -9.96 1.52
N ILE A 118 -3.03 -10.31 0.23
CA ILE A 118 -3.67 -9.50 -0.79
C ILE A 118 -4.92 -10.26 -1.29
N LEU A 119 -6.07 -9.60 -1.26
CA LEU A 119 -7.36 -10.16 -1.63
C LEU A 119 -7.95 -9.35 -2.78
N ILE A 120 -8.24 -9.97 -3.91
CA ILE A 120 -8.82 -9.30 -5.06
C ILE A 120 -9.99 -10.11 -5.58
N GLY A 121 -11.14 -9.49 -5.80
CA GLY A 121 -12.29 -10.22 -6.29
C GLY A 121 -13.23 -9.41 -7.17
N HIS A 122 -13.81 -10.07 -8.16
CA HIS A 122 -14.81 -9.52 -9.06
C HIS A 122 -16.21 -10.02 -8.72
N SER A 123 -17.21 -9.17 -8.70
CA SER A 123 -18.60 -9.53 -8.47
C SER A 123 -18.80 -10.31 -7.14
N MET A 124 -19.30 -11.55 -7.19
CA MET A 124 -19.36 -12.46 -6.02
C MET A 124 -17.97 -12.74 -5.42
N GLY A 125 -16.91 -12.67 -6.23
CA GLY A 125 -15.53 -12.73 -5.73
C GLY A 125 -15.15 -11.50 -4.92
N GLY A 126 -15.66 -10.31 -5.25
CA GLY A 126 -15.48 -9.10 -4.46
C GLY A 126 -16.13 -9.21 -3.07
N LEU A 127 -17.34 -9.76 -3.01
CA LEU A 127 -17.96 -10.12 -1.73
C LEU A 127 -17.10 -11.11 -0.95
N CYS A 128 -16.59 -12.15 -1.61
CA CYS A 128 -15.67 -13.11 -0.99
C CYS A 128 -14.42 -12.42 -0.42
N ALA A 129 -13.76 -11.54 -1.18
CA ALA A 129 -12.56 -10.85 -0.72
C ALA A 129 -12.81 -10.06 0.59
N VAL A 130 -13.96 -9.37 0.72
CA VAL A 130 -14.31 -8.66 1.95
C VAL A 130 -14.65 -9.63 3.09
N LYS A 131 -15.40 -10.69 2.83
CA LYS A 131 -15.68 -11.74 3.84
C LYS A 131 -14.42 -12.47 4.30
N PHE A 132 -13.48 -12.70 3.40
CA PHE A 132 -12.19 -13.28 3.76
C PHE A 132 -11.45 -12.36 4.74
N ALA A 133 -11.43 -11.04 4.47
CA ALA A 133 -10.84 -10.07 5.39
C ALA A 133 -11.54 -10.10 6.78
N GLU A 134 -12.87 -10.29 6.85
CA GLU A 134 -13.59 -10.50 8.13
C GLU A 134 -13.13 -11.77 8.86
N MET A 135 -12.89 -12.86 8.14
CA MET A 135 -12.35 -14.10 8.74
C MET A 135 -10.92 -13.88 9.26
N LEU A 136 -10.09 -13.11 8.56
CA LEU A 136 -8.77 -12.71 9.04
C LEU A 136 -8.88 -11.82 10.30
N GLU A 137 -9.87 -10.89 10.34
CA GLU A 137 -10.11 -10.01 11.49
C GLU A 137 -10.39 -10.83 12.76
N ALA A 138 -11.20 -11.89 12.65
CA ALA A 138 -11.53 -12.78 13.77
C ALA A 138 -10.28 -13.48 14.35
N GLU A 139 -9.23 -13.65 13.55
CA GLU A 139 -7.97 -14.29 13.93
C GLU A 139 -6.85 -13.28 14.25
N GLY A 140 -7.18 -11.97 14.28
CA GLY A 140 -6.22 -10.89 14.53
C GLY A 140 -5.20 -10.68 13.41
N ILE A 141 -5.45 -11.21 12.22
CA ILE A 141 -4.58 -11.09 11.04
C ILE A 141 -5.01 -9.90 10.19
N ARG A 142 -4.06 -9.13 9.70
CA ARG A 142 -4.33 -7.99 8.81
C ARG A 142 -4.32 -8.41 7.34
N ALA A 143 -5.22 -7.81 6.56
CA ALA A 143 -5.16 -7.85 5.10
C ALA A 143 -4.45 -6.58 4.60
N SER A 144 -3.36 -6.75 3.87
CA SER A 144 -2.56 -5.63 3.37
C SER A 144 -3.25 -4.86 2.25
N LEU A 145 -4.01 -5.56 1.42
CA LEU A 145 -4.83 -4.98 0.36
C LEU A 145 -6.09 -5.82 0.15
N VAL A 146 -7.21 -5.14 0.03
CA VAL A 146 -8.46 -5.73 -0.46
C VAL A 146 -8.96 -4.90 -1.64
N VAL A 147 -9.17 -5.54 -2.78
CA VAL A 147 -9.73 -4.93 -3.99
C VAL A 147 -11.06 -5.60 -4.32
N ALA A 148 -12.11 -4.81 -4.35
CA ALA A 148 -13.43 -5.23 -4.82
C ALA A 148 -13.70 -4.61 -6.19
N ILE A 149 -13.84 -5.45 -7.21
CA ILE A 149 -14.13 -5.03 -8.58
C ILE A 149 -15.61 -5.34 -8.86
N ASP A 150 -16.39 -4.29 -8.96
CA ASP A 150 -17.85 -4.31 -9.13
C ASP A 150 -18.55 -5.38 -8.27
N PRO A 151 -18.36 -5.31 -6.93
CA PRO A 151 -18.74 -6.36 -6.00
C PRO A 151 -20.27 -6.55 -5.94
N ALA A 152 -20.74 -7.72 -5.50
CA ALA A 152 -22.15 -8.01 -5.36
C ALA A 152 -22.83 -7.10 -4.32
N HIS A 153 -24.13 -6.81 -4.50
CA HIS A 153 -24.94 -5.92 -3.64
C HIS A 153 -24.93 -6.29 -2.13
N VAL A 154 -24.70 -7.56 -1.81
CA VAL A 154 -24.69 -8.05 -0.43
C VAL A 154 -23.29 -8.05 0.20
N THR A 155 -22.33 -7.33 -0.41
CA THR A 155 -21.00 -7.19 0.13
C THR A 155 -21.03 -6.43 1.46
N PRO A 156 -20.47 -6.98 2.54
CA PRO A 156 -20.47 -6.32 3.84
C PRO A 156 -19.55 -5.11 3.88
N GLU A 157 -19.58 -4.34 4.97
CA GLU A 157 -18.65 -3.24 5.19
C GLU A 157 -17.22 -3.75 5.35
N VAL A 158 -16.26 -2.95 4.87
CA VAL A 158 -14.83 -3.27 4.98
C VAL A 158 -14.42 -3.36 6.45
N PRO A 159 -13.83 -4.47 6.91
CA PRO A 159 -13.44 -4.66 8.30
C PRO A 159 -12.22 -3.81 8.70
N LEU A 160 -12.00 -3.67 10.02
CA LEU A 160 -11.00 -2.75 10.57
C LEU A 160 -9.55 -3.23 10.40
N ASN A 161 -9.35 -4.51 10.12
CA ASN A 161 -8.03 -5.13 9.91
C ASN A 161 -7.47 -4.92 8.50
N VAL A 162 -8.17 -4.21 7.61
CA VAL A 162 -7.71 -3.93 6.25
C VAL A 162 -6.83 -2.70 6.23
N ASP A 163 -5.59 -2.83 5.73
CA ASP A 163 -4.66 -1.71 5.60
C ASP A 163 -5.02 -0.80 4.43
N ARG A 164 -5.46 -1.42 3.31
CA ARG A 164 -5.91 -0.71 2.11
C ARG A 164 -7.11 -1.37 1.47
N PHE A 165 -8.08 -0.55 1.13
CA PHE A 165 -9.27 -0.98 0.40
C PHE A 165 -9.45 -0.15 -0.87
N ILE A 166 -9.60 -0.84 -2.00
CA ILE A 166 -9.89 -0.23 -3.30
C ILE A 166 -11.20 -0.83 -3.81
N ASN A 167 -12.19 0.01 -4.02
CA ASN A 167 -13.46 -0.34 -4.64
C ASN A 167 -13.54 0.26 -6.04
N ILE A 168 -13.72 -0.55 -7.06
CA ILE A 168 -13.90 -0.14 -8.45
C ILE A 168 -15.28 -0.64 -8.88
N PHE A 169 -16.20 0.24 -9.23
CA PHE A 169 -17.60 -0.16 -9.41
C PHE A 169 -18.33 0.68 -10.47
N LEU A 170 -19.53 0.25 -10.80
CA LEU A 170 -20.45 0.89 -11.73
C LEU A 170 -21.75 1.24 -10.98
N ALA A 171 -21.93 2.49 -10.54
CA ALA A 171 -23.11 2.89 -9.75
C ALA A 171 -24.45 2.68 -10.47
N LYS A 172 -24.46 2.60 -11.80
CA LYS A 172 -25.65 2.39 -12.62
C LYS A 172 -25.89 0.93 -13.00
N ASP A 173 -24.98 0.02 -12.68
CA ASP A 173 -25.13 -1.39 -13.02
C ASP A 173 -26.05 -2.10 -12.00
N VAL A 174 -26.94 -2.93 -12.52
CA VAL A 174 -27.86 -3.71 -11.70
C VAL A 174 -27.25 -5.00 -11.16
N LEU A 175 -26.12 -5.43 -11.70
CA LEU A 175 -25.39 -6.64 -11.30
C LEU A 175 -24.38 -6.36 -10.18
N GLY A 176 -23.79 -5.16 -10.17
CA GLY A 176 -22.83 -4.73 -9.17
C GLY A 176 -23.47 -4.05 -7.97
N GLY A 177 -22.84 -4.15 -6.80
CA GLY A 177 -23.32 -3.63 -5.52
C GLY A 177 -22.95 -2.17 -5.24
N GLY A 178 -22.19 -1.55 -6.11
CA GLY A 178 -21.79 -0.16 -5.98
C GLY A 178 -20.74 0.09 -4.90
N ASP A 179 -20.94 1.17 -4.14
CA ASP A 179 -19.97 1.68 -3.18
C ASP A 179 -19.99 0.88 -1.86
N VAL A 180 -18.98 0.04 -1.66
CA VAL A 180 -18.79 -0.72 -0.40
C VAL A 180 -18.26 0.22 0.68
N LYS A 181 -19.01 0.38 1.76
CA LYS A 181 -18.63 1.24 2.88
C LYS A 181 -17.61 0.56 3.80
N ALA A 182 -16.84 1.36 4.51
CA ALA A 182 -15.99 0.86 5.58
C ALA A 182 -16.71 0.90 6.93
N LYS A 183 -16.42 -0.07 7.81
CA LYS A 183 -16.91 -0.09 9.22
C LYS A 183 -16.54 1.20 9.94
N ALA A 184 -17.39 1.65 10.84
CA ALA A 184 -17.10 2.80 11.70
C ALA A 184 -15.78 2.58 12.47
N GLY A 185 -14.90 3.58 12.42
CA GLY A 185 -13.57 3.48 13.03
C GLY A 185 -12.48 2.92 12.12
N PHE A 186 -12.78 2.62 10.85
CA PHE A 186 -11.78 2.24 9.86
C PHE A 186 -10.70 3.33 9.71
N ARG A 187 -9.43 2.94 9.73
CA ARG A 187 -8.26 3.84 9.66
C ARG A 187 -7.31 3.52 8.51
N GLY A 188 -7.64 2.51 7.71
CA GLY A 188 -6.86 2.15 6.54
C GLY A 188 -7.01 3.14 5.39
N HIS A 189 -6.23 2.95 4.35
CA HIS A 189 -6.42 3.66 3.09
C HIS A 189 -7.73 3.20 2.44
N TYR A 190 -8.51 4.12 1.94
CA TYR A 190 -9.79 3.83 1.31
C TYR A 190 -9.96 4.70 0.07
N ALA A 191 -10.19 4.04 -1.06
CA ALA A 191 -10.52 4.69 -2.32
C ALA A 191 -11.67 3.95 -3.02
N SER A 192 -12.65 4.69 -3.51
CA SER A 192 -13.82 4.14 -4.20
C SER A 192 -14.05 4.89 -5.52
N PHE A 193 -14.05 4.14 -6.63
CA PHE A 193 -14.03 4.61 -8.01
C PHE A 193 -15.30 4.21 -8.73
N ASP A 194 -16.15 5.17 -9.06
CA ASP A 194 -17.31 4.94 -9.91
C ASP A 194 -16.94 5.18 -11.39
N LEU A 195 -16.96 4.12 -12.18
CA LEU A 195 -16.69 4.13 -13.62
C LEU A 195 -17.96 4.20 -14.48
N SER A 196 -19.13 4.49 -13.89
CA SER A 196 -20.41 4.50 -14.63
C SER A 196 -20.53 5.54 -15.72
N GLN A 197 -19.58 6.47 -15.85
CA GLN A 197 -19.51 7.43 -16.96
C GLN A 197 -18.64 6.95 -18.13
N HIS A 198 -18.04 5.77 -18.01
CA HIS A 198 -17.29 5.08 -19.06
C HIS A 198 -18.17 4.01 -19.68
N ASP A 199 -18.87 4.36 -20.75
CA ASP A 199 -19.89 3.48 -21.38
C ASP A 199 -19.31 2.17 -21.93
N GLU A 200 -18.00 2.13 -22.20
CA GLU A 200 -17.27 0.92 -22.62
C GLU A 200 -17.00 -0.06 -21.48
N VAL A 201 -17.12 0.39 -20.22
CA VAL A 201 -16.89 -0.43 -19.03
C VAL A 201 -18.22 -1.01 -18.54
N LEU A 202 -18.28 -2.34 -18.52
CA LEU A 202 -19.45 -3.11 -18.13
C LEU A 202 -19.06 -4.10 -17.01
N HIS A 203 -20.05 -4.57 -16.26
CA HIS A 203 -19.85 -5.60 -15.21
C HIS A 203 -19.00 -6.80 -15.69
N ILE A 204 -19.22 -7.24 -16.93
CA ILE A 204 -18.59 -8.44 -17.50
C ILE A 204 -17.19 -8.21 -18.10
N ASN A 205 -16.71 -6.95 -18.12
CA ASN A 205 -15.41 -6.62 -18.70
C ASN A 205 -14.54 -5.69 -17.82
N ILE A 206 -15.09 -5.15 -16.74
CA ILE A 206 -14.37 -4.23 -15.84
C ILE A 206 -13.10 -4.85 -15.27
N GLU A 207 -13.13 -6.13 -14.94
CA GLU A 207 -11.99 -6.89 -14.44
C GLU A 207 -10.95 -7.24 -15.52
N LYS A 208 -11.31 -7.05 -16.81
CA LYS A 208 -10.44 -7.26 -17.98
C LYS A 208 -9.75 -5.98 -18.44
N ASN A 209 -10.10 -4.84 -17.83
CA ASN A 209 -9.52 -3.56 -18.22
C ASN A 209 -8.01 -3.55 -17.91
N ASP A 210 -7.17 -3.49 -18.95
CA ASP A 210 -5.72 -3.58 -18.82
C ASP A 210 -5.15 -2.45 -17.97
N THR A 211 -5.65 -1.22 -18.12
CA THR A 211 -5.21 -0.06 -17.31
C THR A 211 -5.46 -0.29 -15.83
N VAL A 212 -6.63 -0.85 -15.47
CA VAL A 212 -6.95 -1.21 -14.08
C VAL A 212 -6.02 -2.31 -13.59
N GLN A 213 -5.84 -3.37 -14.37
CA GLN A 213 -4.99 -4.50 -13.99
C GLN A 213 -3.53 -4.08 -13.77
N GLU A 214 -2.96 -3.28 -14.67
CA GLU A 214 -1.57 -2.81 -14.57
C GLU A 214 -1.35 -1.98 -13.31
N GLN A 215 -2.26 -1.06 -13.00
CA GLN A 215 -2.19 -0.28 -11.78
C GLN A 215 -2.31 -1.14 -10.52
N LEU A 216 -3.15 -2.18 -10.53
CA LEU A 216 -3.28 -3.12 -9.41
C LEU A 216 -2.01 -3.97 -9.24
N VAL A 217 -1.41 -4.47 -10.32
CA VAL A 217 -0.13 -5.22 -10.27
C VAL A 217 0.95 -4.35 -9.64
N ASN A 218 1.09 -3.14 -10.10
CA ASN A 218 2.07 -2.19 -9.59
C ASN A 218 1.83 -1.88 -8.11
N LYS A 219 0.57 -1.72 -7.69
CA LYS A 219 0.24 -1.52 -6.26
C LYS A 219 0.63 -2.72 -5.41
N VAL A 220 0.35 -3.91 -5.87
CA VAL A 220 0.76 -5.15 -5.17
C VAL A 220 2.27 -5.21 -5.01
N LEU A 221 3.03 -4.90 -6.07
CA LEU A 221 4.50 -4.80 -6.00
C LEU A 221 4.97 -3.78 -4.97
N GLN A 222 4.37 -2.60 -4.95
CA GLN A 222 4.71 -1.55 -3.98
C GLN A 222 4.47 -2.02 -2.54
N LEU A 223 3.37 -2.71 -2.28
CA LEU A 223 3.05 -3.24 -0.95
C LEU A 223 4.02 -4.32 -0.48
N ALA A 224 4.59 -5.07 -1.40
CA ALA A 224 5.61 -6.05 -1.11
C ALA A 224 6.93 -5.40 -0.63
N THR A 225 7.17 -4.12 -0.94
CA THR A 225 8.44 -3.43 -0.71
C THR A 225 8.37 -2.26 0.27
N ALA A 226 7.19 -1.64 0.49
CA ALA A 226 7.07 -0.42 1.29
C ALA A 226 5.79 -0.38 2.15
N LYS A 227 5.91 0.18 3.37
CA LYS A 227 4.75 0.56 4.19
C LYS A 227 4.22 1.91 3.72
N ALA A 228 2.89 2.08 3.73
CA ALA A 228 2.30 3.39 3.53
C ALA A 228 2.51 4.28 4.75
N GLU A 229 2.89 5.52 4.51
CA GLU A 229 3.08 6.53 5.55
C GLU A 229 1.96 7.58 5.54
N GLY A 230 1.69 8.15 6.70
CA GLY A 230 0.78 9.28 6.91
C GLY A 230 -0.66 8.90 7.26
N ASP A 231 -1.48 9.92 7.56
CA ASP A 231 -2.90 9.76 7.88
C ASP A 231 -3.73 9.72 6.58
N PRO A 232 -4.25 8.54 6.18
CA PRO A 232 -5.05 8.43 4.97
C PRO A 232 -6.44 9.01 5.18
N LEU A 233 -6.94 9.72 4.17
CA LEU A 233 -8.32 10.18 4.12
C LEU A 233 -9.10 9.33 3.12
N PRO A 234 -10.32 8.88 3.46
CA PRO A 234 -11.15 8.15 2.52
C PRO A 234 -11.57 9.05 1.36
N ILE A 235 -11.45 8.54 0.13
CA ILE A 235 -11.87 9.26 -1.07
C ILE A 235 -12.90 8.44 -1.85
N ARG A 236 -13.85 9.16 -2.45
CA ARG A 236 -14.85 8.64 -3.38
C ARG A 236 -15.00 9.61 -4.52
N TYR A 237 -15.01 9.09 -5.73
CA TYR A 237 -15.19 9.94 -6.90
C TYR A 237 -15.74 9.17 -8.10
N VAL A 238 -16.33 9.92 -8.99
CA VAL A 238 -16.79 9.46 -10.31
C VAL A 238 -15.73 9.85 -11.32
N VAL A 239 -15.19 8.89 -12.06
CA VAL A 239 -14.24 9.17 -13.13
C VAL A 239 -15.01 9.81 -14.29
N PRO A 240 -14.67 11.05 -14.71
CA PRO A 240 -15.40 11.73 -15.79
C PRO A 240 -15.27 10.97 -17.13
N PRO A 241 -16.24 11.09 -18.04
CA PRO A 241 -16.14 10.51 -19.36
C PRO A 241 -14.91 11.10 -20.06
N HIS A 242 -14.20 10.27 -20.79
CA HIS A 242 -12.95 10.61 -21.50
C HIS A 242 -11.74 10.96 -20.60
N ALA A 243 -11.89 10.99 -19.28
CA ALA A 243 -10.73 11.05 -18.39
C ALA A 243 -10.02 9.68 -18.34
N PRO A 244 -8.70 9.65 -18.23
CA PRO A 244 -8.01 8.38 -18.03
C PRO A 244 -8.45 7.76 -16.70
N ILE A 245 -8.61 6.43 -16.67
CA ILE A 245 -8.87 5.68 -15.44
C ILE A 245 -7.57 5.66 -14.66
N GLU A 246 -7.52 6.43 -13.58
CA GLU A 246 -6.40 6.48 -12.66
C GLU A 246 -6.87 6.09 -11.27
N LEU A 247 -6.23 5.07 -10.70
CA LEU A 247 -6.53 4.58 -9.37
C LEU A 247 -5.64 5.30 -8.33
N TRP A 248 -6.23 5.72 -7.23
CA TRP A 248 -5.52 6.33 -6.10
C TRP A 248 -5.64 5.45 -4.85
N ASP A 249 -4.73 5.61 -3.93
CA ASP A 249 -4.66 4.82 -2.69
C ASP A 249 -5.63 5.37 -1.61
N SER A 250 -5.69 6.69 -1.49
CA SER A 250 -6.49 7.44 -0.52
C SER A 250 -6.37 8.93 -0.81
N GLY A 251 -6.93 9.77 0.03
CA GLY A 251 -6.64 11.21 0.06
C GLY A 251 -5.60 11.58 1.10
N MET A 252 -5.05 12.77 0.95
CA MET A 252 -4.23 13.44 1.96
C MET A 252 -4.65 14.89 2.10
N ALA A 253 -4.49 15.45 3.31
CA ALA A 253 -4.75 16.86 3.56
C ALA A 253 -3.53 17.71 3.21
N VAL A 254 -3.74 18.75 2.43
CA VAL A 254 -2.75 19.82 2.21
C VAL A 254 -3.37 21.16 2.63
N PHE A 255 -2.55 22.11 3.03
CA PHE A 255 -3.02 23.43 3.43
C PHE A 255 -2.61 24.47 2.39
N ALA A 256 -3.60 25.24 1.91
CA ALA A 256 -3.41 26.28 0.90
C ALA A 256 -2.48 27.38 1.44
N ARG A 257 -1.61 27.88 0.56
CA ARG A 257 -0.73 29.03 0.81
C ARG A 257 -1.33 30.31 0.21
N PRO A 258 -0.83 31.48 0.58
CA PRO A 258 -1.20 32.70 -0.12
C PRO A 258 -0.98 32.60 -1.63
N GLY A 259 -2.01 32.83 -2.42
CA GLY A 259 -1.99 32.74 -3.89
C GLY A 259 -2.26 31.35 -4.48
N ASP A 260 -2.42 30.31 -3.66
CA ASP A 260 -2.79 28.97 -4.17
C ASP A 260 -4.23 28.97 -4.74
N SER A 261 -4.41 28.11 -5.73
CA SER A 261 -5.69 27.74 -6.34
C SER A 261 -5.81 26.23 -6.42
N MET A 262 -7.00 25.70 -6.66
CA MET A 262 -7.17 24.26 -6.93
C MET A 262 -6.31 23.81 -8.12
N GLN A 263 -6.19 24.65 -9.15
CA GLN A 263 -5.35 24.39 -10.32
C GLN A 263 -3.86 24.30 -9.95
N SER A 264 -3.34 25.24 -9.16
CA SER A 264 -1.91 25.21 -8.78
C SER A 264 -1.59 24.01 -7.89
N ILE A 265 -2.51 23.62 -7.00
CA ILE A 265 -2.36 22.42 -6.17
C ILE A 265 -2.42 21.16 -7.05
N ALA A 266 -3.37 21.06 -7.99
CA ALA A 266 -3.48 19.95 -8.92
C ALA A 266 -2.17 19.73 -9.70
N GLN A 267 -1.59 20.82 -10.21
CA GLN A 267 -0.31 20.79 -10.93
C GLN A 267 0.85 20.36 -10.01
N ALA A 268 0.91 20.89 -8.79
CA ALA A 268 1.99 20.58 -7.83
C ALA A 268 1.99 19.11 -7.36
N TYR A 269 0.81 18.47 -7.35
CA TYR A 269 0.66 17.08 -6.95
C TYR A 269 0.48 16.11 -8.13
N HIS A 270 0.58 16.60 -9.37
CA HIS A 270 0.43 15.81 -10.59
C HIS A 270 -0.88 15.02 -10.66
N VAL A 271 -1.97 15.63 -10.22
CA VAL A 271 -3.32 15.04 -10.26
C VAL A 271 -4.24 15.88 -11.13
N PRO A 272 -5.26 15.29 -11.76
CA PRO A 272 -6.23 16.04 -12.55
C PRO A 272 -7.01 17.03 -11.68
N LEU A 273 -7.25 18.25 -12.19
CA LEU A 273 -8.02 19.28 -11.49
C LEU A 273 -9.41 18.78 -11.07
N TRP A 274 -10.09 18.03 -11.93
CA TRP A 274 -11.42 17.49 -11.62
C TRP A 274 -11.46 16.65 -10.34
N SER A 275 -10.38 15.91 -10.05
CA SER A 275 -10.30 15.07 -8.87
C SER A 275 -10.27 15.90 -7.59
N ILE A 276 -9.48 16.96 -7.57
CA ILE A 276 -9.43 17.88 -6.41
C ILE A 276 -10.78 18.57 -6.23
N ILE A 277 -11.40 19.05 -7.32
CA ILE A 277 -12.71 19.70 -7.26
C ILE A 277 -13.76 18.76 -6.67
N GLN A 278 -13.85 17.52 -7.12
CA GLN A 278 -14.81 16.55 -6.57
C GLN A 278 -14.58 16.26 -5.09
N MET A 279 -13.33 16.05 -4.68
CA MET A 279 -12.99 15.73 -3.28
C MET A 279 -13.22 16.90 -2.32
N ASN A 280 -13.26 18.14 -2.83
CA ASN A 280 -13.44 19.37 -2.05
C ASN A 280 -14.81 20.03 -2.30
N LYS A 281 -15.84 19.23 -2.53
CA LYS A 281 -17.25 19.65 -2.68
C LYS A 281 -17.54 20.54 -3.91
N GLY A 282 -16.82 20.34 -4.99
CA GLY A 282 -17.14 20.92 -6.29
C GLY A 282 -16.86 22.42 -6.43
N ALA A 283 -16.20 23.05 -5.47
CA ALA A 283 -15.93 24.49 -5.54
C ALA A 283 -14.56 24.75 -6.19
N ASP A 284 -14.57 25.20 -7.44
CA ASP A 284 -13.38 25.83 -8.04
C ASP A 284 -13.29 27.27 -7.52
N ARG A 285 -12.67 27.42 -6.34
CA ARG A 285 -12.42 28.71 -5.72
C ARG A 285 -11.01 29.17 -6.05
N THR A 286 -10.89 30.38 -6.55
CA THR A 286 -9.60 31.01 -6.85
C THR A 286 -9.64 32.48 -6.43
N PRO A 287 -8.72 32.96 -5.59
CA PRO A 287 -7.74 32.20 -4.82
C PRO A 287 -8.33 31.44 -3.63
N LEU A 288 -7.64 30.42 -3.17
CA LEU A 288 -7.98 29.73 -1.91
C LEU A 288 -7.63 30.61 -0.71
N VAL A 289 -8.33 30.39 0.42
CA VAL A 289 -8.00 31.08 1.67
C VAL A 289 -6.71 30.46 2.24
N PRO A 290 -5.68 31.26 2.59
CA PRO A 290 -4.48 30.73 3.22
C PRO A 290 -4.79 29.94 4.49
N GLY A 291 -4.25 28.71 4.58
CA GLY A 291 -4.55 27.77 5.66
C GLY A 291 -5.80 26.91 5.40
N GLU A 292 -6.52 27.12 4.32
CA GLU A 292 -7.64 26.26 3.93
C GLU A 292 -7.16 24.83 3.69
N ARG A 293 -7.88 23.85 4.25
CA ARG A 293 -7.58 22.44 4.07
C ARG A 293 -8.15 21.94 2.75
N VAL A 294 -7.27 21.44 1.89
CA VAL A 294 -7.62 20.84 0.59
C VAL A 294 -7.30 19.35 0.63
N ILE A 295 -8.22 18.50 0.20
CA ILE A 295 -8.00 17.06 0.04
C ILE A 295 -7.45 16.83 -1.36
N VAL A 296 -6.31 16.18 -1.43
CA VAL A 296 -5.62 15.80 -2.67
C VAL A 296 -5.55 14.29 -2.76
N PRO A 297 -5.85 13.67 -3.90
CA PRO A 297 -5.68 12.23 -4.06
C PRO A 297 -4.20 11.85 -3.94
N ARG A 298 -3.95 10.73 -3.28
CA ARG A 298 -2.63 10.13 -3.17
C ARG A 298 -2.49 9.09 -4.26
N HIS A 299 -1.48 9.25 -5.11
CA HIS A 299 -1.21 8.28 -6.16
C HIS A 299 -1.09 6.86 -5.59
N LEU A 300 -1.59 5.90 -6.35
CA LEU A 300 -1.44 4.49 -6.03
C LEU A 300 0.04 4.12 -6.04
N GLU A 301 0.77 4.63 -7.04
CA GLU A 301 2.23 4.67 -7.11
C GLU A 301 2.69 6.11 -7.16
N PRO A 302 3.80 6.46 -6.49
CA PRO A 302 4.41 7.77 -6.72
C PRO A 302 4.71 7.89 -8.22
N PRO A 303 4.32 9.00 -8.87
CA PRO A 303 4.74 9.22 -10.26
C PRO A 303 6.26 9.10 -10.32
N LEU A 304 6.78 8.40 -11.34
CA LEU A 304 8.21 8.38 -11.64
C LEU A 304 8.63 9.80 -12.00
N VAL A 305 8.77 10.63 -10.99
CA VAL A 305 9.47 11.91 -11.15
C VAL A 305 10.89 11.50 -11.49
N ALA A 306 11.30 11.73 -12.74
CA ALA A 306 12.70 11.66 -13.10
C ALA A 306 13.47 12.36 -11.99
N VAL A 307 14.43 11.64 -11.37
CA VAL A 307 15.25 12.16 -10.26
C VAL A 307 16.14 13.27 -10.83
N SER A 308 15.53 14.39 -11.11
CA SER A 308 16.16 15.68 -11.31
C SER A 308 15.69 16.57 -10.15
N GLY A 309 16.42 16.43 -9.03
CA GLY A 309 16.47 17.42 -7.98
C GLY A 309 15.16 17.69 -7.26
N GLN A 310 15.15 17.28 -5.99
CA GLN A 310 14.41 17.90 -4.89
C GLN A 310 12.91 18.15 -5.18
N VAL A 311 12.07 17.30 -4.61
CA VAL A 311 10.79 17.81 -4.10
C VAL A 311 11.10 19.15 -3.44
N PRO A 312 10.51 20.27 -3.86
CA PRO A 312 10.71 21.51 -3.17
C PRO A 312 10.23 21.27 -1.74
N SER A 313 11.20 21.20 -0.83
CA SER A 313 10.93 21.20 0.60
C SER A 313 10.10 22.45 0.82
N ARG A 314 8.81 22.25 0.98
CA ARG A 314 7.90 23.29 1.38
C ARG A 314 8.27 23.63 2.83
N GLN A 315 9.31 24.50 3.04
CA GLN A 315 9.59 25.13 4.32
C GLN A 315 8.45 26.02 4.73
#